data_11ef75949b3c246b2fa1b1abba025362
#
_entry.id   11ef75949b3c246b2fa1b1abba025362
#
_cell.length_a   1.000
_cell.length_b   1.000
_cell.length_c   1.000
_cell.angle_alpha   90.00
_cell.angle_beta   90.00
_cell.angle_gamma   90.00
#
_symmetry.space_group_name_H-M   'P 1'
#
loop_
_entity.id
_entity.type
_entity.pdbx_description
1 polymer ?
#
loop_
_entity_poly.entity_id
_entity_poly.type
_entity_poly.pdbx_seq_one_letter_code
_entity_poly.pdbx_strand_id
1 'polypeptide(L)'
;MQTVDSLATLIKAGGAADRNEQAWGIYGRYDIWPLYYYAVSYDDAINYLKTWIARRLLFLDRHLLPPRTLTTEPIDIASGWNADIVAESLPAASYTNAPVDGADRTFYAETLRGSGGLPRQRTITSAYDGARFELAPYNADNVLSLRENGQQGTLEFQSPVSTDELFVLGTSGNGDSHVGATLNYSDGSSVYVGSYCIRDWSVRNDALRGDEAVTALGNIYRSNNSYSSDNHYCLFSFSIPVENRPLQSITFTSASGAYASIMALSALQNDETAVHNNSNEMPKAAQPAAIFDIRGNRLNHMQRGINIVRTTDGRVMKVIRK
;
A
#
# COMPACT_ATOMS: atom_id res chain seq x y z
N MET A 1 -15.38 10.52 -2.44
CA MET A 1 -14.34 11.45 -2.92
C MET A 1 -14.92 12.62 -3.73
N GLN A 2 -15.88 12.42 -4.64
CA GLN A 2 -16.50 13.50 -5.44
C GLN A 2 -16.97 14.72 -4.63
N THR A 3 -17.56 14.50 -3.44
CA THR A 3 -17.98 15.61 -2.56
C THR A 3 -16.80 16.45 -2.09
N VAL A 4 -15.66 15.84 -1.74
CA VAL A 4 -14.44 16.56 -1.34
C VAL A 4 -13.92 17.40 -2.51
N ASP A 5 -13.86 16.81 -3.71
CA ASP A 5 -13.40 17.51 -4.92
C ASP A 5 -14.30 18.70 -5.28
N SER A 6 -15.63 18.52 -5.21
CA SER A 6 -16.60 19.58 -5.49
C SER A 6 -16.47 20.75 -4.50
N LEU A 7 -16.37 20.46 -3.20
CA LEU A 7 -16.19 21.49 -2.17
C LEU A 7 -14.83 22.18 -2.28
N ALA A 8 -13.76 21.43 -2.52
CA ALA A 8 -12.42 21.98 -2.70
C ALA A 8 -12.37 22.92 -3.90
N THR A 9 -12.98 22.53 -5.02
CA THR A 9 -13.10 23.37 -6.22
C THR A 9 -13.88 24.65 -5.93
N LEU A 10 -14.98 24.57 -5.21
CA LEU A 10 -15.79 25.74 -4.84
C LEU A 10 -15.01 26.73 -3.97
N ILE A 11 -14.29 26.23 -2.96
CA ILE A 11 -13.47 27.05 -2.05
C ILE A 11 -12.34 27.75 -2.83
N LYS A 12 -11.70 27.03 -3.74
CA LYS A 12 -10.62 27.55 -4.58
C LYS A 12 -11.14 28.60 -5.58
N ALA A 13 -12.21 28.29 -6.27
CA ALA A 13 -12.84 29.22 -7.24
C ALA A 13 -13.32 30.53 -6.60
N GLY A 14 -13.79 30.47 -5.35
CA GLY A 14 -14.14 31.65 -4.56
C GLY A 14 -12.95 32.42 -3.98
N GLY A 15 -11.70 32.00 -4.23
CA GLY A 15 -10.47 32.63 -3.71
C GLY A 15 -10.30 32.49 -2.19
N ALA A 16 -11.10 31.66 -1.53
CA ALA A 16 -11.04 31.55 -0.07
C ALA A 16 -9.75 30.85 0.39
N ALA A 17 -9.24 29.88 -0.38
CA ALA A 17 -7.97 29.21 -0.10
C ALA A 17 -6.80 30.20 -0.11
N ASP A 18 -6.74 31.07 -1.13
CA ASP A 18 -5.68 32.06 -1.27
C ASP A 18 -5.74 33.14 -0.16
N ARG A 19 -6.95 33.63 0.17
CA ARG A 19 -7.13 34.58 1.29
C ARG A 19 -6.72 33.97 2.62
N ASN A 20 -6.99 32.69 2.84
CA ASN A 20 -6.58 31.99 4.06
C ASN A 20 -5.06 31.91 4.14
N GLU A 21 -4.39 31.55 3.06
CA GLU A 21 -2.93 31.51 2.99
C GLU A 21 -2.30 32.89 3.20
N GLN A 22 -2.82 33.92 2.56
CA GLN A 22 -2.37 35.30 2.75
C GLN A 22 -2.51 35.78 4.20
N ALA A 23 -3.58 35.35 4.89
CA ALA A 23 -3.83 35.74 6.26
C ALA A 23 -2.95 34.99 7.29
N TRP A 24 -2.69 33.71 7.04
CA TRP A 24 -2.12 32.83 8.06
C TRP A 24 -0.78 32.18 7.68
N GLY A 25 -0.46 32.09 6.37
CA GLY A 25 0.80 31.51 5.88
C GLY A 25 1.04 30.10 6.40
N ILE A 26 0.05 29.20 6.18
CA ILE A 26 0.05 27.87 6.85
C ILE A 26 0.81 26.81 6.08
N TYR A 27 1.04 26.98 4.77
CA TYR A 27 1.69 25.93 3.98
C TYR A 27 3.21 25.94 4.18
N GLY A 28 3.78 24.72 4.25
CA GLY A 28 5.20 24.53 4.47
C GLY A 28 5.69 24.84 5.89
N ARG A 29 4.80 25.01 6.85
CA ARG A 29 5.16 25.34 8.25
C ARG A 29 5.06 24.14 9.16
N TYR A 30 6.06 24.03 10.04
CA TYR A 30 6.25 22.96 11.01
C TYR A 30 5.59 23.23 12.37
N ASP A 31 5.23 24.46 12.63
CA ASP A 31 4.82 24.99 13.94
C ASP A 31 3.32 24.93 14.21
N ILE A 32 2.53 24.38 13.30
CA ILE A 32 1.07 24.28 13.45
C ILE A 32 0.72 22.90 14.02
N TRP A 33 0.49 22.86 15.32
CA TRP A 33 0.03 21.66 16.01
C TRP A 33 -1.51 21.49 15.87
N PRO A 34 -2.05 20.27 15.65
CA PRO A 34 -1.41 18.96 15.66
C PRO A 34 -1.17 18.39 14.25
N LEU A 35 -0.52 19.08 13.35
CA LEU A 35 -0.32 18.61 11.99
C LEU A 35 0.77 17.54 11.92
N TYR A 36 0.40 16.36 11.49
CA TYR A 36 1.31 15.25 11.14
C TYR A 36 1.71 15.25 9.67
N TYR A 37 1.26 16.23 8.91
CA TYR A 37 1.53 16.40 7.50
C TYR A 37 1.68 17.88 7.16
N TYR A 38 2.76 18.20 6.45
CA TYR A 38 3.08 19.55 6.02
C TYR A 38 2.66 19.75 4.59
N ALA A 39 1.43 20.18 4.39
CA ALA A 39 0.95 20.55 3.08
C ALA A 39 1.75 21.75 2.54
N VAL A 40 2.22 21.65 1.30
CA VAL A 40 2.95 22.73 0.62
C VAL A 40 2.01 23.61 -0.21
N SER A 41 0.74 23.21 -0.35
CA SER A 41 -0.30 23.95 -1.06
C SER A 41 -1.69 23.49 -0.61
N TYR A 42 -2.73 24.26 -1.00
CA TYR A 42 -4.13 23.87 -0.79
C TYR A 42 -4.46 22.52 -1.45
N ASP A 43 -4.04 22.33 -2.71
CA ASP A 43 -4.31 21.09 -3.44
C ASP A 43 -3.62 19.89 -2.80
N ASP A 44 -2.41 20.08 -2.29
CA ASP A 44 -1.67 19.05 -1.55
C ASP A 44 -2.38 18.68 -0.23
N ALA A 45 -2.89 19.66 0.50
CA ALA A 45 -3.69 19.43 1.72
C ALA A 45 -4.99 18.65 1.41
N ILE A 46 -5.67 18.96 0.29
CA ILE A 46 -6.87 18.24 -0.15
C ILE A 46 -6.53 16.80 -0.55
N ASN A 47 -5.42 16.57 -1.27
CA ASN A 47 -4.97 15.25 -1.64
C ASN A 47 -4.60 14.41 -0.41
N TYR A 48 -3.94 15.01 0.57
CA TYR A 48 -3.68 14.35 1.85
C TYR A 48 -4.96 13.95 2.58
N LEU A 49 -5.94 14.86 2.66
CA LEU A 49 -7.25 14.57 3.27
C LEU A 49 -7.96 13.42 2.57
N LYS A 50 -7.97 13.39 1.24
CA LYS A 50 -8.56 12.29 0.45
C LYS A 50 -7.87 10.96 0.75
N THR A 51 -6.56 10.96 0.77
CA THR A 51 -5.76 9.79 1.10
C THR A 51 -6.02 9.32 2.53
N TRP A 52 -6.08 10.23 3.49
CA TRP A 52 -6.39 9.91 4.88
C TRP A 52 -7.79 9.27 5.01
N ILE A 53 -8.81 9.84 4.34
CA ILE A 53 -10.17 9.28 4.34
C ILE A 53 -10.15 7.85 3.76
N ALA A 54 -9.51 7.64 2.62
CA ALA A 54 -9.43 6.33 1.99
C ALA A 54 -8.75 5.30 2.91
N ARG A 55 -7.60 5.64 3.49
CA ARG A 55 -6.88 4.78 4.45
C ARG A 55 -7.73 4.49 5.70
N ARG A 56 -8.42 5.50 6.22
CA ARG A 56 -9.28 5.34 7.39
C ARG A 56 -10.44 4.41 7.12
N LEU A 57 -11.06 4.49 5.94
CA LEU A 57 -12.12 3.57 5.53
C LEU A 57 -11.59 2.13 5.43
N LEU A 58 -10.46 1.92 4.76
CA LEU A 58 -9.84 0.59 4.70
C LEU A 58 -9.50 0.03 6.08
N PHE A 59 -8.96 0.86 6.98
CA PHE A 59 -8.72 0.46 8.36
C PHE A 59 -10.00 0.03 9.06
N LEU A 60 -11.07 0.82 8.94
CA LEU A 60 -12.35 0.51 9.59
C LEU A 60 -12.94 -0.77 9.01
N ASP A 61 -12.90 -0.97 7.71
CA ASP A 61 -13.41 -2.16 7.05
C ASP A 61 -12.65 -3.42 7.52
N ARG A 62 -11.34 -3.34 7.70
CA ARG A 62 -10.52 -4.45 8.19
C ARG A 62 -10.75 -4.78 9.65
N HIS A 63 -11.01 -3.78 10.51
CA HIS A 63 -11.08 -3.97 11.96
C HIS A 63 -12.49 -4.09 12.50
N LEU A 64 -13.49 -3.55 11.81
CA LEU A 64 -14.89 -3.54 12.28
C LEU A 64 -15.80 -4.50 11.50
N LEU A 65 -15.42 -4.87 10.28
CA LEU A 65 -16.11 -5.91 9.53
C LEU A 65 -15.58 -7.30 9.92
N PRO A 66 -16.38 -8.37 9.70
CA PRO A 66 -15.88 -9.73 9.90
C PRO A 66 -14.55 -9.93 9.14
N PRO A 67 -13.63 -10.77 9.67
CA PRO A 67 -12.35 -11.01 9.01
C PRO A 67 -12.57 -11.37 7.54
N ARG A 68 -12.14 -10.49 6.66
CA ARG A 68 -12.15 -10.74 5.22
C ARG A 68 -10.93 -11.59 4.92
N THR A 69 -11.11 -12.76 4.36
CA THR A 69 -9.99 -13.49 3.77
C THR A 69 -9.51 -12.67 2.59
N LEU A 70 -8.37 -11.99 2.76
CA LEU A 70 -7.74 -11.26 1.67
C LEU A 70 -7.11 -12.28 0.73
N THR A 71 -7.60 -12.35 -0.49
CA THR A 71 -6.89 -13.02 -1.57
C THR A 71 -6.13 -11.97 -2.35
N THR A 72 -4.81 -12.05 -2.33
CA THR A 72 -3.95 -11.14 -3.09
C THR A 72 -3.10 -11.93 -4.07
N GLU A 73 -2.84 -11.35 -5.23
CA GLU A 73 -1.95 -11.91 -6.24
C GLU A 73 -0.71 -11.03 -6.38
N PRO A 74 0.50 -11.60 -6.26
CA PRO A 74 1.73 -10.87 -6.53
C PRO A 74 1.73 -10.27 -7.93
N ILE A 75 2.29 -9.07 -8.06
CA ILE A 75 2.42 -8.37 -9.34
C ILE A 75 3.82 -8.62 -9.89
N ASP A 76 3.89 -9.19 -11.09
CA ASP A 76 5.15 -9.35 -11.80
C ASP A 76 5.67 -7.99 -12.30
N ILE A 77 6.87 -7.64 -11.89
CA ILE A 77 7.54 -6.40 -12.25
C ILE A 77 8.47 -6.65 -13.43
N ALA A 78 8.21 -5.98 -14.54
CA ALA A 78 9.01 -6.09 -15.76
C ALA A 78 10.33 -5.32 -15.65
N SER A 79 10.33 -4.17 -14.97
CA SER A 79 11.52 -3.32 -14.80
C SER A 79 11.33 -2.31 -13.67
N GLY A 80 12.44 -1.69 -13.27
CA GLY A 80 12.44 -0.62 -12.25
C GLY A 80 13.19 -0.98 -10.97
N TRP A 81 13.57 -2.24 -10.78
CA TRP A 81 14.51 -2.60 -9.72
C TRP A 81 15.86 -1.96 -10.00
N ASN A 82 16.50 -1.39 -8.97
CA ASN A 82 17.72 -0.60 -9.12
C ASN A 82 18.77 -0.84 -8.05
N ALA A 83 18.53 -1.77 -7.14
CA ALA A 83 19.49 -2.16 -6.11
C ALA A 83 19.32 -3.62 -5.71
N ASP A 84 20.46 -4.25 -5.44
CA ASP A 84 20.54 -5.59 -4.87
C ASP A 84 20.97 -5.48 -3.40
N ILE A 85 20.04 -5.80 -2.48
CA ILE A 85 20.24 -5.75 -1.03
C ILE A 85 20.12 -7.12 -0.35
N VAL A 86 20.07 -8.22 -1.13
CA VAL A 86 19.91 -9.59 -0.60
C VAL A 86 21.04 -10.47 -1.03
N ALA A 87 21.94 -10.81 -0.13
CA ALA A 87 23.04 -11.73 -0.42
C ALA A 87 22.55 -13.19 -0.49
N GLU A 88 22.70 -13.84 -1.63
CA GLU A 88 22.43 -15.26 -1.82
C GLU A 88 23.68 -16.14 -1.62
N SER A 89 24.88 -15.53 -1.56
CA SER A 89 26.16 -16.20 -1.31
C SER A 89 27.17 -15.27 -0.63
N LEU A 90 28.36 -15.78 -0.33
CA LEU A 90 29.45 -15.02 0.29
C LEU A 90 30.65 -14.89 -0.67
N PRO A 91 31.41 -13.82 -0.59
CA PRO A 91 31.27 -12.68 0.32
C PRO A 91 30.11 -11.77 -0.06
N ALA A 92 29.35 -11.30 0.94
CA ALA A 92 28.12 -10.55 0.73
C ALA A 92 28.28 -9.32 -0.18
N ALA A 93 29.41 -8.64 -0.09
CA ALA A 93 29.71 -7.48 -0.96
C ALA A 93 29.85 -7.81 -2.46
N SER A 94 30.05 -9.09 -2.82
CA SER A 94 30.10 -9.52 -4.24
C SER A 94 28.74 -9.96 -4.77
N TYR A 95 27.77 -10.16 -3.90
CA TYR A 95 26.41 -10.60 -4.22
C TYR A 95 25.35 -9.57 -3.85
N THR A 96 25.76 -8.35 -3.58
CA THR A 96 24.89 -7.21 -3.37
C THR A 96 25.60 -5.96 -3.90
N ASN A 97 24.85 -5.00 -4.42
CA ASN A 97 25.41 -3.74 -4.90
C ASN A 97 25.11 -2.55 -3.96
N ALA A 98 24.25 -2.75 -2.98
CA ALA A 98 23.85 -1.72 -2.04
C ALA A 98 23.62 -2.29 -0.63
N PRO A 99 23.89 -1.52 0.44
CA PRO A 99 23.40 -1.84 1.77
C PRO A 99 21.92 -1.48 1.91
N VAL A 100 21.21 -2.11 2.84
CA VAL A 100 19.84 -1.75 3.21
C VAL A 100 19.80 -0.44 4.01
N ASP A 101 20.86 -0.19 4.77
CA ASP A 101 21.06 1.03 5.55
C ASP A 101 22.14 1.92 4.93
N GLY A 102 22.40 3.06 5.53
CA GLY A 102 23.45 3.96 5.08
C GLY A 102 24.87 3.50 5.42
N ALA A 103 25.05 2.34 6.06
CA ALA A 103 26.34 1.85 6.50
C ALA A 103 26.83 0.65 5.68
N ASP A 104 26.55 -0.58 6.14
CA ASP A 104 27.19 -1.77 5.56
C ASP A 104 26.31 -3.03 5.66
N ARG A 105 25.06 -2.90 6.08
CA ARG A 105 24.20 -4.06 6.35
C ARG A 105 23.37 -4.42 5.14
N THR A 106 23.17 -5.73 4.93
CA THR A 106 22.32 -6.28 3.87
C THR A 106 21.53 -7.47 4.38
N PHE A 107 20.41 -7.77 3.75
CA PHE A 107 19.68 -9.01 4.00
C PHE A 107 20.39 -10.20 3.37
N TYR A 108 19.92 -11.40 3.66
CA TYR A 108 20.44 -12.62 3.06
C TYR A 108 19.31 -13.62 2.79
N ALA A 109 19.52 -14.47 1.79
CA ALA A 109 18.62 -15.59 1.52
C ALA A 109 18.79 -16.68 2.58
N GLU A 110 17.71 -17.31 3.04
CA GLU A 110 17.75 -18.38 4.04
C GLU A 110 18.68 -19.54 3.65
N THR A 111 18.85 -19.76 2.33
CA THR A 111 19.76 -20.78 1.78
C THR A 111 21.20 -20.61 2.26
N LEU A 112 21.59 -19.39 2.63
CA LEU A 112 22.95 -19.09 3.04
C LEU A 112 23.29 -19.65 4.43
N ARG A 113 22.28 -19.76 5.32
CA ARG A 113 22.47 -20.26 6.69
C ARG A 113 21.53 -21.39 7.09
N GLY A 114 20.53 -21.71 6.27
CA GLY A 114 19.50 -22.70 6.58
C GLY A 114 18.47 -22.25 7.62
N SER A 115 18.58 -21.02 8.15
CA SER A 115 17.61 -20.41 9.05
C SER A 115 17.76 -18.88 9.08
N GLY A 116 16.68 -18.17 9.30
CA GLY A 116 16.62 -16.72 9.18
C GLY A 116 16.76 -16.28 7.72
N GLY A 117 16.90 -14.97 7.49
CA GLY A 117 16.96 -14.44 6.14
C GLY A 117 15.63 -14.46 5.40
N LEU A 118 15.69 -14.15 4.11
CA LEU A 118 14.53 -14.13 3.23
C LEU A 118 14.27 -15.52 2.63
N PRO A 119 12.99 -15.92 2.42
CA PRO A 119 12.66 -17.29 2.04
C PRO A 119 13.21 -17.66 0.66
N ARG A 120 13.69 -18.92 0.54
CA ARG A 120 14.19 -19.46 -0.73
C ARG A 120 13.16 -19.38 -1.86
N GLN A 121 11.90 -19.63 -1.54
CA GLN A 121 10.79 -19.59 -2.51
C GLN A 121 10.41 -18.15 -2.88
N ARG A 122 11.04 -17.16 -2.25
CA ARG A 122 10.76 -15.74 -2.48
C ARG A 122 9.32 -15.32 -2.18
N THR A 123 8.50 -16.19 -1.60
CA THR A 123 7.12 -15.90 -1.24
C THR A 123 7.02 -15.51 0.22
N ILE A 124 6.34 -14.41 0.49
CA ILE A 124 6.07 -13.88 1.82
C ILE A 124 4.56 -13.68 1.96
N THR A 125 4.01 -14.13 3.10
CA THR A 125 2.68 -13.74 3.53
C THR A 125 2.84 -12.80 4.72
N SER A 126 2.33 -11.60 4.60
CA SER A 126 2.41 -10.58 5.65
C SER A 126 1.63 -11.01 6.88
N ALA A 127 2.31 -11.01 8.03
CA ALA A 127 1.67 -11.28 9.32
C ALA A 127 0.70 -10.18 9.74
N TYR A 128 0.91 -8.95 9.23
CA TYR A 128 0.11 -7.79 9.56
C TYR A 128 -1.26 -7.79 8.89
N ASP A 129 -1.31 -8.01 7.56
CA ASP A 129 -2.53 -7.85 6.76
C ASP A 129 -2.90 -9.08 5.93
N GLY A 130 -2.07 -10.12 5.94
CA GLY A 130 -2.31 -11.36 5.20
C GLY A 130 -2.01 -11.27 3.70
N ALA A 131 -1.53 -10.14 3.20
CA ALA A 131 -1.16 -10.00 1.80
C ALA A 131 0.01 -10.92 1.43
N ARG A 132 -0.11 -11.58 0.29
CA ARG A 132 0.91 -12.48 -0.25
C ARG A 132 1.77 -11.73 -1.26
N PHE A 133 3.08 -11.86 -1.15
CA PHE A 133 4.07 -11.20 -2.02
C PHE A 133 5.02 -12.22 -2.62
N GLU A 134 5.53 -11.91 -3.80
CA GLU A 134 6.67 -12.58 -4.40
C GLU A 134 7.81 -11.58 -4.57
N LEU A 135 8.97 -11.90 -3.98
CA LEU A 135 10.18 -11.07 -4.08
C LEU A 135 10.86 -11.28 -5.42
N ALA A 136 11.55 -10.28 -5.91
CA ALA A 136 12.40 -10.41 -7.09
C ALA A 136 13.53 -11.44 -6.87
N PRO A 137 14.11 -12.01 -7.95
CA PRO A 137 15.26 -12.91 -7.84
C PRO A 137 16.42 -12.26 -7.08
N TYR A 138 17.05 -13.01 -6.16
CA TYR A 138 18.12 -12.48 -5.30
C TYR A 138 19.46 -12.28 -6.01
N ASN A 139 19.64 -12.86 -7.20
CA ASN A 139 20.87 -12.77 -7.99
C ASN A 139 20.86 -11.59 -9.00
N ALA A 140 20.05 -10.61 -8.79
CA ALA A 140 19.93 -9.39 -9.59
C ALA A 140 19.39 -8.25 -8.71
N ASP A 141 19.27 -7.05 -9.27
CA ASP A 141 18.56 -5.97 -8.58
C ASP A 141 17.16 -6.44 -8.13
N ASN A 142 16.91 -6.37 -6.83
CA ASN A 142 15.75 -7.02 -6.18
C ASN A 142 14.88 -6.04 -5.40
N VAL A 143 15.23 -4.75 -5.40
CA VAL A 143 14.42 -3.69 -4.79
C VAL A 143 14.45 -2.41 -5.62
N LEU A 144 13.40 -1.62 -5.51
CA LEU A 144 13.45 -0.20 -5.86
C LEU A 144 13.95 0.57 -4.64
N SER A 145 15.18 1.05 -4.70
CA SER A 145 15.83 1.82 -3.65
C SER A 145 15.80 3.32 -3.96
N LEU A 146 15.27 4.11 -3.03
CA LEU A 146 15.21 5.57 -3.09
C LEU A 146 15.96 6.12 -1.89
N ARG A 147 17.07 6.82 -2.13
CA ARG A 147 18.06 7.21 -1.09
C ARG A 147 18.17 8.70 -0.88
N GLU A 148 17.65 9.49 -1.81
CA GLU A 148 17.73 10.94 -1.80
C GLU A 148 16.34 11.56 -1.79
N ASN A 149 16.19 12.67 -1.10
CA ASN A 149 14.94 13.43 -1.13
C ASN A 149 14.64 13.90 -2.56
N GLY A 150 13.41 13.65 -3.03
CA GLY A 150 12.97 13.93 -4.39
C GLY A 150 13.36 12.88 -5.43
N GLN A 151 14.16 11.87 -5.06
CA GLN A 151 14.48 10.77 -5.98
C GLN A 151 13.19 10.02 -6.33
N GLN A 152 13.07 9.67 -7.60
CA GLN A 152 11.93 8.93 -8.14
C GLN A 152 12.37 7.60 -8.73
N GLY A 153 11.47 6.62 -8.67
CA GLY A 153 11.62 5.35 -9.36
C GLY A 153 10.27 4.76 -9.70
N THR A 154 10.18 4.12 -10.85
CA THR A 154 8.95 3.52 -11.38
C THR A 154 9.11 2.02 -11.47
N LEU A 155 8.14 1.28 -10.94
CA LEU A 155 8.00 -0.17 -11.14
C LEU A 155 6.98 -0.39 -12.25
N GLU A 156 7.48 -0.86 -13.40
CA GLU A 156 6.64 -1.22 -14.56
C GLU A 156 6.13 -2.65 -14.39
N PHE A 157 4.84 -2.86 -14.60
CA PHE A 157 4.24 -4.18 -14.48
C PHE A 157 4.41 -4.97 -15.77
N GLN A 158 4.60 -6.30 -15.67
CA GLN A 158 4.66 -7.17 -16.84
C GLN A 158 3.38 -7.16 -17.66
N SER A 159 2.25 -6.98 -16.99
CA SER A 159 0.92 -6.81 -17.58
C SER A 159 0.10 -5.84 -16.75
N PRO A 160 -0.79 -5.04 -17.36
CA PRO A 160 -1.66 -4.15 -16.62
C PRO A 160 -2.55 -4.90 -15.63
N VAL A 161 -2.75 -4.32 -14.45
CA VAL A 161 -3.52 -4.90 -13.35
C VAL A 161 -4.73 -4.02 -13.05
N SER A 162 -5.91 -4.63 -12.93
CA SER A 162 -7.14 -3.95 -12.46
C SER A 162 -7.46 -4.44 -11.06
N THR A 163 -7.47 -3.55 -10.09
CA THR A 163 -7.71 -3.85 -8.68
C THR A 163 -8.26 -2.63 -7.96
N ASP A 164 -8.92 -2.83 -6.83
CA ASP A 164 -9.37 -1.75 -5.96
C ASP A 164 -8.30 -1.37 -4.91
N GLU A 165 -7.30 -2.24 -4.69
CA GLU A 165 -6.27 -2.04 -3.67
C GLU A 165 -4.96 -2.71 -4.06
N LEU A 166 -3.85 -1.96 -3.98
CA LEU A 166 -2.49 -2.48 -4.05
C LEU A 166 -1.90 -2.64 -2.66
N PHE A 167 -1.14 -3.69 -2.47
CA PHE A 167 -0.29 -3.90 -1.30
C PHE A 167 1.17 -3.73 -1.69
N VAL A 168 1.91 -3.05 -0.84
CA VAL A 168 3.33 -2.76 -1.04
C VAL A 168 4.09 -3.36 0.12
N LEU A 169 5.08 -4.20 -0.17
CA LEU A 169 6.04 -4.70 0.81
C LEU A 169 7.33 -3.90 0.69
N GLY A 170 7.83 -3.41 1.81
CA GLY A 170 9.06 -2.64 1.81
C GLY A 170 9.67 -2.47 3.19
N THR A 171 10.79 -1.80 3.22
CA THR A 171 11.49 -1.43 4.44
C THR A 171 12.27 -0.13 4.23
N SER A 172 12.73 0.49 5.30
CA SER A 172 13.55 1.68 5.24
C SER A 172 14.85 1.48 6.00
N GLY A 173 15.91 2.12 5.58
CA GLY A 173 17.16 2.19 6.32
C GLY A 173 17.49 3.62 6.71
N ASN A 174 18.26 3.78 7.78
CA ASN A 174 18.66 5.09 8.31
C ASN A 174 17.45 5.93 8.79
N GLY A 175 16.51 5.27 9.45
CA GLY A 175 15.27 5.85 9.96
C GLY A 175 14.06 5.56 9.06
N ASP A 176 12.88 5.97 9.53
CA ASP A 176 11.64 5.85 8.77
C ASP A 176 11.68 6.74 7.53
N SER A 177 11.25 6.23 6.39
CA SER A 177 11.14 7.01 5.16
C SER A 177 9.68 7.31 4.81
N HIS A 178 9.49 8.36 4.02
CA HIS A 178 8.20 8.71 3.45
C HIS A 178 8.32 8.71 1.93
N VAL A 179 7.40 8.03 1.26
CA VAL A 179 7.35 7.95 -0.19
C VAL A 179 6.00 8.39 -0.71
N GLY A 180 5.99 9.33 -1.63
CA GLY A 180 4.81 9.65 -2.43
C GLY A 180 4.57 8.55 -3.45
N ALA A 181 3.31 8.22 -3.75
CA ALA A 181 2.96 7.24 -4.76
C ALA A 181 2.10 7.86 -5.85
N THR A 182 2.47 7.61 -7.11
CA THR A 182 1.73 7.99 -8.31
C THR A 182 1.38 6.75 -9.11
N LEU A 183 0.12 6.52 -9.34
CA LEU A 183 -0.41 5.43 -10.15
C LEU A 183 -0.44 5.85 -11.62
N ASN A 184 0.10 5.02 -12.51
CA ASN A 184 0.14 5.28 -13.95
C ASN A 184 -0.72 4.25 -14.68
N TYR A 185 -1.79 4.71 -15.30
CA TYR A 185 -2.78 3.86 -15.95
C TYR A 185 -2.49 3.66 -17.43
N SER A 186 -2.98 2.57 -18.01
CA SER A 186 -2.76 2.21 -19.42
C SER A 186 -3.39 3.21 -20.42
N ASP A 187 -4.30 4.06 -19.96
CA ASP A 187 -4.88 5.14 -20.77
C ASP A 187 -3.99 6.40 -20.83
N GLY A 188 -2.80 6.34 -20.24
CA GLY A 188 -1.83 7.43 -20.17
C GLY A 188 -2.08 8.44 -19.04
N SER A 189 -3.13 8.26 -18.24
CA SER A 189 -3.38 9.12 -17.09
C SER A 189 -2.54 8.70 -15.88
N SER A 190 -2.21 9.67 -15.02
CA SER A 190 -1.51 9.43 -13.76
C SER A 190 -2.24 10.11 -12.60
N VAL A 191 -2.27 9.43 -11.44
CA VAL A 191 -2.93 9.91 -10.23
C VAL A 191 -2.00 9.80 -9.04
N TYR A 192 -1.69 10.92 -8.41
CA TYR A 192 -0.99 10.93 -7.12
C TYR A 192 -1.95 10.51 -6.02
N VAL A 193 -1.59 9.48 -5.26
CA VAL A 193 -2.45 8.87 -4.24
C VAL A 193 -1.97 9.10 -2.81
N GLY A 194 -0.98 9.94 -2.63
CA GLY A 194 -0.53 10.39 -1.32
C GLY A 194 0.83 9.86 -0.91
N SER A 195 1.22 10.17 0.33
CA SER A 195 2.49 9.79 0.92
C SER A 195 2.30 8.67 1.95
N TYR A 196 3.25 7.73 1.98
CA TYR A 196 3.24 6.53 2.80
C TYR A 196 4.51 6.46 3.61
N CYS A 197 4.39 6.13 4.90
CA CYS A 197 5.53 5.87 5.76
C CYS A 197 5.97 4.42 5.60
N ILE A 198 7.27 4.23 5.34
CA ILE A 198 7.95 2.95 5.38
C ILE A 198 8.88 2.98 6.59
N ARG A 199 8.70 2.03 7.51
CA ARG A 199 9.45 2.02 8.75
C ARG A 199 10.87 1.50 8.57
N ASP A 200 11.72 1.91 9.51
CA ASP A 200 13.10 1.41 9.62
C ASP A 200 13.12 -0.11 9.79
N TRP A 201 14.02 -0.76 9.07
CA TRP A 201 14.20 -2.22 9.03
C TRP A 201 14.65 -2.81 10.36
N SER A 202 15.34 -2.04 11.18
CA SER A 202 15.90 -2.47 12.44
C SER A 202 15.04 -1.98 13.60
N VAL A 203 14.22 -2.87 14.15
CA VAL A 203 13.31 -2.56 15.25
C VAL A 203 13.82 -3.21 16.53
N ARG A 204 13.95 -2.44 17.60
CA ARG A 204 14.29 -2.96 18.91
C ARG A 204 13.21 -3.92 19.41
N ASN A 205 13.62 -4.93 20.17
CA ASN A 205 12.70 -5.96 20.68
C ASN A 205 11.52 -5.41 21.48
N ASP A 206 11.72 -4.27 22.16
CA ASP A 206 10.70 -3.57 22.94
C ASP A 206 9.84 -2.59 22.12
N ALA A 207 10.13 -2.45 20.83
CA ALA A 207 9.48 -1.49 19.93
C ALA A 207 8.62 -2.12 18.84
N LEU A 208 8.44 -3.44 18.84
CA LEU A 208 7.49 -4.11 17.95
C LEU A 208 6.07 -3.62 18.24
N ARG A 209 5.35 -3.25 17.18
CA ARG A 209 4.04 -2.60 17.27
C ARG A 209 2.90 -3.43 16.72
N GLY A 210 3.23 -4.61 16.13
CA GLY A 210 2.25 -5.50 15.51
C GLY A 210 1.81 -5.08 14.11
N ASP A 211 2.53 -4.11 13.49
CA ASP A 211 2.34 -3.72 12.10
C ASP A 211 3.46 -4.25 11.18
N GLU A 212 4.33 -5.10 11.71
CA GLU A 212 5.37 -5.76 10.95
C GLU A 212 4.79 -6.88 10.08
N ALA A 213 5.11 -6.85 8.79
CA ALA A 213 4.73 -7.93 7.86
C ALA A 213 5.57 -9.17 8.09
N VAL A 214 6.87 -8.99 8.33
CA VAL A 214 7.84 -10.04 8.63
C VAL A 214 8.83 -9.53 9.66
N THR A 215 9.18 -10.37 10.64
CA THR A 215 10.14 -10.05 11.72
C THR A 215 11.30 -11.03 11.75
N ALA A 216 12.39 -10.63 12.42
CA ALA A 216 13.54 -11.49 12.76
C ALA A 216 14.23 -12.15 11.56
N LEU A 217 14.35 -11.43 10.45
CA LEU A 217 15.04 -11.92 9.26
C LEU A 217 16.55 -12.10 9.47
N GLY A 218 17.16 -11.27 10.34
CA GLY A 218 18.62 -11.17 10.47
C GLY A 218 19.27 -10.42 9.32
N ASN A 219 20.55 -10.12 9.47
CA ASN A 219 21.33 -9.40 8.47
C ASN A 219 22.81 -9.80 8.46
N ILE A 220 23.51 -9.41 7.41
CA ILE A 220 24.94 -9.61 7.23
C ILE A 220 25.63 -8.25 7.06
N TYR A 221 26.83 -8.11 7.65
CA TYR A 221 27.74 -7.02 7.31
C TYR A 221 28.45 -7.36 6.00
N ARG A 222 28.33 -6.52 5.00
CA ARG A 222 28.93 -6.71 3.66
C ARG A 222 30.47 -6.72 3.70
N SER A 223 31.08 -5.93 4.60
CA SER A 223 32.52 -5.76 4.71
C SER A 223 33.23 -7.00 5.27
N ASN A 224 32.62 -7.74 6.16
CA ASN A 224 33.26 -8.82 6.91
C ASN A 224 32.48 -10.14 6.95
N ASN A 225 31.31 -10.20 6.31
CA ASN A 225 30.40 -11.34 6.24
C ASN A 225 29.87 -11.83 7.60
N SER A 226 29.97 -11.01 8.66
CA SER A 226 29.45 -11.38 9.96
C SER A 226 27.94 -11.22 10.02
N TYR A 227 27.29 -12.14 10.73
CA TYR A 227 25.84 -12.10 10.96
C TYR A 227 25.51 -11.29 12.20
N SER A 228 24.41 -10.59 12.18
CA SER A 228 23.85 -9.89 13.34
C SER A 228 22.38 -10.25 13.51
N SER A 229 21.98 -10.43 14.77
CA SER A 229 20.60 -10.68 15.20
C SER A 229 20.24 -9.90 16.47
N ASP A 230 20.94 -8.78 16.71
CA ASP A 230 20.82 -8.02 17.97
C ASP A 230 19.47 -7.33 18.12
N ASN A 231 18.81 -7.05 17.00
CA ASN A 231 17.47 -6.49 16.94
C ASN A 231 16.56 -7.36 16.07
N HIS A 232 15.25 -7.09 16.09
CA HIS A 232 14.37 -7.59 15.05
C HIS A 232 14.65 -6.83 13.75
N TYR A 233 14.74 -7.56 12.66
CA TYR A 233 14.86 -7.04 11.30
C TYR A 233 13.53 -7.29 10.61
N CYS A 234 12.92 -6.23 10.12
CA CYS A 234 11.52 -6.24 9.75
C CYS A 234 11.31 -5.78 8.30
N LEU A 235 10.31 -6.37 7.68
CA LEU A 235 9.65 -5.82 6.50
C LEU A 235 8.26 -5.35 6.89
N PHE A 236 7.76 -4.36 6.19
CA PHE A 236 6.46 -3.73 6.46
C PHE A 236 5.60 -3.77 5.22
N SER A 237 4.29 -3.88 5.45
CA SER A 237 3.29 -3.85 4.39
C SER A 237 2.36 -2.66 4.61
N PHE A 238 2.00 -2.00 3.51
CA PHE A 238 0.95 -0.99 3.51
C PHE A 238 0.13 -1.11 2.23
N SER A 239 -1.07 -0.54 2.23
CA SER A 239 -1.95 -0.60 1.09
C SER A 239 -2.24 0.76 0.49
N ILE A 240 -2.49 0.76 -0.79
CA ILE A 240 -2.80 1.92 -1.63
C ILE A 240 -4.16 1.69 -2.28
N PRO A 241 -5.18 2.52 -2.01
CA PRO A 241 -6.44 2.46 -2.74
C PRO A 241 -6.22 2.83 -4.21
N VAL A 242 -6.81 2.06 -5.11
CA VAL A 242 -6.66 2.20 -6.56
C VAL A 242 -8.03 2.32 -7.20
N GLU A 243 -8.16 3.11 -8.27
CA GLU A 243 -9.34 3.04 -9.13
C GLU A 243 -9.27 1.74 -9.95
N ASN A 244 -10.36 0.97 -9.95
CA ASN A 244 -10.41 -0.32 -10.63
C ASN A 244 -10.46 -0.14 -12.16
N ARG A 245 -9.29 0.15 -12.72
CA ARG A 245 -9.02 0.26 -14.16
C ARG A 245 -7.58 -0.17 -14.44
N PRO A 246 -7.21 -0.52 -15.69
CA PRO A 246 -5.90 -1.08 -15.99
C PRO A 246 -4.75 -0.14 -15.56
N LEU A 247 -4.04 -0.52 -14.50
CA LEU A 247 -2.85 0.13 -13.97
C LEU A 247 -1.61 -0.52 -14.58
N GLN A 248 -0.71 0.27 -15.17
CA GLN A 248 0.46 -0.23 -15.87
C GLN A 248 1.73 -0.15 -15.04
N SER A 249 1.85 0.85 -14.19
CA SER A 249 3.02 1.04 -13.33
C SER A 249 2.70 1.91 -12.13
N ILE A 250 3.63 1.94 -11.19
CA ILE A 250 3.59 2.83 -10.03
C ILE A 250 4.93 3.55 -9.89
N THR A 251 4.88 4.86 -9.70
CA THR A 251 6.05 5.69 -9.43
C THR A 251 6.06 6.07 -7.95
N PHE A 252 7.19 5.79 -7.30
CA PHE A 252 7.45 6.25 -5.94
C PHE A 252 8.41 7.44 -5.96
N THR A 253 8.16 8.41 -5.10
CA THR A 253 9.00 9.60 -4.92
C THR A 253 9.41 9.70 -3.46
N SER A 254 10.69 9.68 -3.15
CA SER A 254 11.19 9.86 -1.79
C SER A 254 10.91 11.28 -1.28
N ALA A 255 10.36 11.39 -0.09
CA ALA A 255 10.13 12.65 0.60
C ALA A 255 10.98 12.78 1.88
N SER A 256 12.04 11.96 2.02
CA SER A 256 12.94 11.95 3.17
C SER A 256 14.37 11.60 2.76
N GLY A 257 15.33 11.80 3.65
CA GLY A 257 16.71 11.36 3.47
C GLY A 257 16.98 9.94 3.96
N ALA A 258 15.96 9.23 4.45
CA ALA A 258 16.07 7.81 4.79
C ALA A 258 15.95 6.94 3.52
N TYR A 259 16.43 5.70 3.58
CA TYR A 259 16.57 4.82 2.42
C TYR A 259 15.34 3.93 2.26
N ALA A 260 14.38 4.35 1.45
CA ALA A 260 13.24 3.51 1.12
C ALA A 260 13.65 2.37 0.19
N SER A 261 13.24 1.15 0.52
CA SER A 261 13.40 -0.04 -0.32
C SER A 261 12.02 -0.69 -0.51
N ILE A 262 11.47 -0.59 -1.72
CA ILE A 262 10.26 -1.29 -2.12
C ILE A 262 10.69 -2.66 -2.66
N MET A 263 10.12 -3.74 -2.13
CA MET A 263 10.58 -5.10 -2.40
C MET A 263 9.59 -5.93 -3.21
N ALA A 264 8.29 -5.68 -3.08
CA ALA A 264 7.26 -6.39 -3.82
C ALA A 264 5.94 -5.63 -3.83
N LEU A 265 5.11 -5.93 -4.81
CA LEU A 265 3.74 -5.45 -4.93
C LEU A 265 2.77 -6.62 -5.05
N SER A 266 1.55 -6.43 -4.56
CA SER A 266 0.44 -7.37 -4.77
C SER A 266 -0.86 -6.62 -5.01
N ALA A 267 -1.73 -7.21 -5.79
CA ALA A 267 -3.07 -6.70 -6.06
C ALA A 267 -4.10 -7.46 -5.24
N LEU A 268 -5.08 -6.76 -4.69
CA LEU A 268 -6.27 -7.40 -4.17
C LEU A 268 -6.97 -8.12 -5.32
N GLN A 269 -7.19 -9.42 -5.16
CA GLN A 269 -8.09 -10.13 -6.08
C GLN A 269 -9.53 -9.75 -5.72
N ASN A 270 -10.21 -9.18 -6.69
CA ASN A 270 -11.64 -9.02 -6.61
C ASN A 270 -12.25 -10.42 -6.76
N ASP A 271 -12.58 -11.07 -5.64
CA ASP A 271 -13.47 -12.22 -5.72
C ASP A 271 -14.73 -11.75 -6.45
N GLU A 272 -15.01 -12.30 -7.63
CA GLU A 272 -16.26 -12.04 -8.35
C GLU A 272 -17.51 -12.36 -7.49
N THR A 273 -17.31 -12.94 -6.31
CA THR A 273 -18.33 -13.23 -5.31
C THR A 273 -18.55 -12.10 -4.28
N ALA A 274 -17.66 -11.11 -4.17
CA ALA A 274 -17.85 -9.94 -3.31
C ALA A 274 -18.52 -8.79 -4.08
N VAL A 275 -19.83 -8.85 -4.18
CA VAL A 275 -20.81 -7.74 -4.38
C VAL A 275 -20.31 -6.50 -5.14
N HIS A 276 -19.75 -6.67 -6.34
CA HIS A 276 -19.68 -5.60 -7.35
C HIS A 276 -20.55 -5.94 -8.57
N ASN A 277 -21.71 -6.54 -8.32
CA ASN A 277 -22.74 -6.56 -9.34
C ASN A 277 -23.45 -5.19 -9.35
N ASN A 278 -22.92 -4.25 -10.13
CA ASN A 278 -23.71 -3.17 -10.71
C ASN A 278 -24.75 -3.70 -11.75
N SER A 279 -25.03 -4.99 -11.75
CA SER A 279 -26.15 -5.55 -12.50
C SER A 279 -27.42 -5.25 -11.71
N ASN A 280 -28.26 -4.42 -12.27
CA ASN A 280 -29.62 -4.15 -11.76
C ASN A 280 -30.54 -5.39 -11.77
N GLU A 281 -29.98 -6.58 -11.97
CA GLU A 281 -30.75 -7.84 -12.12
C GLU A 281 -30.20 -8.91 -11.17
N MET A 282 -31.08 -9.56 -10.45
CA MET A 282 -30.75 -10.75 -9.66
C MET A 282 -30.34 -11.91 -10.59
N PRO A 283 -29.34 -12.74 -10.19
CA PRO A 283 -29.04 -13.98 -10.89
C PRO A 283 -30.31 -14.82 -11.03
N LYS A 284 -30.57 -15.35 -12.20
CA LYS A 284 -31.80 -16.13 -12.54
C LYS A 284 -32.11 -17.31 -11.61
N ALA A 285 -31.16 -17.73 -10.76
CA ALA A 285 -31.29 -18.88 -9.87
C ALA A 285 -31.49 -18.50 -8.36
N ALA A 286 -31.30 -17.25 -7.94
CA ALA A 286 -31.37 -16.86 -6.55
C ALA A 286 -32.69 -16.16 -6.20
N GLN A 287 -33.51 -16.78 -5.35
CA GLN A 287 -34.75 -16.18 -4.85
C GLN A 287 -34.46 -15.31 -3.61
N PRO A 288 -35.13 -14.12 -3.48
CA PRO A 288 -34.98 -13.31 -2.29
C PRO A 288 -35.62 -13.99 -1.08
N ALA A 289 -34.83 -14.29 -0.04
CA ALA A 289 -35.30 -14.79 1.24
C ALA A 289 -35.70 -13.66 2.19
N ALA A 290 -35.07 -12.50 2.11
CA ALA A 290 -35.41 -11.29 2.84
C ALA A 290 -34.90 -10.05 2.11
N ILE A 291 -35.64 -8.95 2.25
CA ILE A 291 -35.30 -7.65 1.65
C ILE A 291 -35.25 -6.62 2.78
N PHE A 292 -34.25 -5.75 2.75
CA PHE A 292 -34.06 -4.70 3.77
C PHE A 292 -33.79 -3.35 3.06
N ASP A 293 -34.19 -2.26 3.72
CA ASP A 293 -33.73 -0.92 3.36
C ASP A 293 -32.28 -0.67 3.84
N ILE A 294 -31.71 0.48 3.49
CA ILE A 294 -30.35 0.88 3.91
C ILE A 294 -30.22 1.10 5.43
N ARG A 295 -31.34 1.18 6.17
CA ARG A 295 -31.41 1.33 7.63
C ARG A 295 -31.52 -0.02 8.33
N GLY A 296 -31.60 -1.13 7.57
CA GLY A 296 -31.77 -2.47 8.10
C GLY A 296 -33.21 -2.87 8.40
N ASN A 297 -34.19 -2.05 8.03
CA ASN A 297 -35.60 -2.40 8.19
C ASN A 297 -36.03 -3.44 7.16
N ARG A 298 -36.69 -4.50 7.58
CA ARG A 298 -37.20 -5.54 6.67
C ARG A 298 -38.32 -4.98 5.81
N LEU A 299 -38.24 -5.24 4.52
CA LEU A 299 -39.22 -4.83 3.52
C LEU A 299 -39.97 -6.06 2.98
N ASN A 300 -41.27 -5.87 2.65
CA ASN A 300 -42.06 -6.90 2.02
C ASN A 300 -41.83 -7.01 0.50
N HIS A 301 -41.30 -5.97 -0.11
CA HIS A 301 -40.95 -5.90 -1.53
C HIS A 301 -39.84 -4.87 -1.74
N MET A 302 -39.14 -4.95 -2.88
CA MET A 302 -38.11 -3.99 -3.25
C MET A 302 -38.71 -2.61 -3.51
N GLN A 303 -38.19 -1.58 -2.84
CA GLN A 303 -38.53 -0.19 -3.05
C GLN A 303 -37.63 0.49 -4.08
N ARG A 304 -38.05 1.65 -4.58
CA ARG A 304 -37.21 2.49 -5.44
C ARG A 304 -35.96 2.93 -4.66
N GLY A 305 -34.80 2.83 -5.27
CA GLY A 305 -33.51 3.12 -4.63
C GLY A 305 -32.77 1.84 -4.21
N ILE A 306 -31.96 1.92 -3.17
CA ILE A 306 -31.09 0.84 -2.71
C ILE A 306 -31.87 -0.11 -1.81
N ASN A 307 -31.83 -1.41 -2.15
CA ASN A 307 -32.33 -2.50 -1.35
C ASN A 307 -31.20 -3.46 -1.03
N ILE A 308 -31.17 -4.00 0.18
CA ILE A 308 -30.28 -5.09 0.59
C ILE A 308 -31.09 -6.38 0.57
N VAL A 309 -30.71 -7.30 -0.29
CA VAL A 309 -31.43 -8.56 -0.52
C VAL A 309 -30.61 -9.72 0.01
N ARG A 310 -31.16 -10.48 0.94
CA ARG A 310 -30.62 -11.78 1.32
C ARG A 310 -31.30 -12.86 0.51
N THR A 311 -30.53 -13.70 -0.15
CA THR A 311 -31.02 -14.79 -1.00
C THR A 311 -31.16 -16.10 -0.22
N THR A 312 -31.88 -17.06 -0.78
CA THR A 312 -32.13 -18.39 -0.17
C THR A 312 -30.85 -19.22 0.01
N ASP A 313 -29.82 -18.95 -0.76
CA ASP A 313 -28.48 -19.56 -0.65
C ASP A 313 -27.58 -18.85 0.38
N GLY A 314 -28.12 -17.86 1.12
CA GLY A 314 -27.41 -17.14 2.18
C GLY A 314 -26.61 -15.93 1.74
N ARG A 315 -26.54 -15.61 0.46
CA ARG A 315 -25.85 -14.44 -0.07
C ARG A 315 -26.59 -13.16 0.29
N VAL A 316 -25.84 -12.07 0.43
CA VAL A 316 -26.39 -10.73 0.62
C VAL A 316 -25.99 -9.85 -0.55
N MET A 317 -26.95 -9.21 -1.18
CA MET A 317 -26.76 -8.42 -2.39
C MET A 317 -27.33 -7.01 -2.22
N LYS A 318 -26.68 -6.02 -2.79
CA LYS A 318 -27.22 -4.66 -2.99
C LYS A 318 -27.91 -4.59 -4.34
N VAL A 319 -29.21 -4.33 -4.35
CA VAL A 319 -29.99 -4.17 -5.57
C VAL A 319 -30.50 -2.73 -5.68
N ILE A 320 -30.28 -2.09 -6.81
CA ILE A 320 -30.78 -0.74 -7.07
C ILE A 320 -31.98 -0.87 -7.98
N ARG A 321 -33.16 -0.44 -7.49
CA ARG A 321 -34.39 -0.37 -8.28
C ARG A 321 -34.60 1.07 -8.75
N LYS A 322 -34.65 1.29 -10.04
CA LYS A 322 -34.94 2.57 -10.69
C LYS A 322 -36.40 2.96 -10.54
#